data_f13a05facd457b13a89a454be3cb5978
#
_entry.id   f13a05facd457b13a89a454be3cb5978
#
_cell.length_a   1.000
_cell.length_b   1.000
_cell.length_c   1.000
_cell.angle_alpha   90.00
_cell.angle_beta   90.00
_cell.angle_gamma   90.00
#
_symmetry.space_group_name_H-M   'P 1'
#
loop_
_entity.id
_entity.type
_entity.pdbx_description
1 polymer ?
#
loop_
_entity_poly.entity_id
_entity_poly.type
_entity_poly.pdbx_seq_one_letter_code
_entity_poly.pdbx_strand_id
1 'polypeptide(L)'
;IKNRMRDNNTEILESQGVRILRGSGRFTGPHTIEVECADGHQTVEFDAAMVSTGSQPRVPEWCHPDGDRILTTRDCYPPKVFPESVTVVGSGVTGVEFVHMFSSFGAKVTLVVSRQQVLPGKDPEVAAVLEQEFMRRGVKLVMGARAEAIKRSESGDTVVVRCDDGRVIESSHAVLAIGSVPNTAGIGLDAAGVNVNDWGYVDINQHCVTNVGHIYAAGDISGKLPLSSVASIQGRKVAEHVMGLHTRNHRHLDYDKAASAIFTEPEIADVGLAEAEAFASGRKIRVTKVPFSSTAKAMINSDTRGFVKIISDPNTGEILGG
;
A
#
# COMPACT_ATOMS: atom_id res chain seq x y z
N ILE A 1 -15.42 -12.23 5.86
CA ILE A 1 -13.97 -12.34 6.18
C ILE A 1 -13.58 -11.22 7.15
N LYS A 2 -13.76 -9.93 6.81
CA LYS A 2 -13.36 -8.75 7.61
C LYS A 2 -13.82 -8.84 9.07
N ASN A 3 -15.11 -9.07 9.31
CA ASN A 3 -15.67 -9.17 10.67
C ASN A 3 -15.05 -10.34 11.45
N ARG A 4 -14.96 -11.51 10.83
CA ARG A 4 -14.37 -12.70 11.46
C ARG A 4 -12.89 -12.45 11.87
N MET A 5 -12.10 -11.81 11.01
CA MET A 5 -10.70 -11.49 11.35
C MET A 5 -10.61 -10.49 12.50
N ARG A 6 -11.47 -9.44 12.49
CA ARG A 6 -11.52 -8.47 13.59
C ARG A 6 -11.88 -9.15 14.90
N ASP A 7 -12.91 -9.98 14.91
CA ASP A 7 -13.43 -10.63 16.11
C ASP A 7 -12.38 -11.61 16.68
N ASN A 8 -11.75 -12.44 15.83
CA ASN A 8 -10.65 -13.31 16.25
C ASN A 8 -9.47 -12.53 16.86
N ASN A 9 -9.05 -11.41 16.24
CA ASN A 9 -7.97 -10.60 16.78
C ASN A 9 -8.35 -9.97 18.12
N THR A 10 -9.59 -9.52 18.28
CA THR A 10 -10.10 -9.00 19.53
C THR A 10 -10.04 -10.05 20.63
N GLU A 11 -10.56 -11.27 20.38
CA GLU A 11 -10.53 -12.38 21.32
C GLU A 11 -9.11 -12.76 21.75
N ILE A 12 -8.16 -12.80 20.81
CA ILE A 12 -6.75 -13.07 21.09
C ILE A 12 -6.17 -12.01 22.03
N LEU A 13 -6.39 -10.72 21.76
CA LEU A 13 -5.88 -9.64 22.58
C LEU A 13 -6.48 -9.67 24.00
N GLU A 14 -7.78 -9.85 24.11
CA GLU A 14 -8.49 -9.94 25.39
C GLU A 14 -8.02 -11.17 26.21
N SER A 15 -7.81 -12.32 25.57
CA SER A 15 -7.30 -13.53 26.23
C SER A 15 -5.90 -13.36 26.83
N GLN A 16 -5.14 -12.38 26.31
CA GLN A 16 -3.81 -12.02 26.82
C GLN A 16 -3.85 -10.87 27.83
N GLY A 17 -5.03 -10.44 28.25
CA GLY A 17 -5.20 -9.37 29.24
C GLY A 17 -4.99 -7.97 28.66
N VAL A 18 -5.01 -7.81 27.34
CA VAL A 18 -4.92 -6.50 26.69
C VAL A 18 -6.23 -5.75 26.86
N ARG A 19 -6.17 -4.56 27.46
CA ARG A 19 -7.32 -3.66 27.56
C ARG A 19 -7.55 -2.95 26.22
N ILE A 20 -8.73 -3.11 25.66
CA ILE A 20 -9.14 -2.47 24.41
C ILE A 20 -10.05 -1.29 24.70
N LEU A 21 -9.66 -0.09 24.28
CA LEU A 21 -10.47 1.12 24.31
C LEU A 21 -10.95 1.43 22.90
N ARG A 22 -12.26 1.45 22.69
CA ARG A 22 -12.85 1.77 21.37
C ARG A 22 -13.20 3.26 21.32
N GLY A 23 -12.40 4.01 20.56
CA GLY A 23 -12.55 5.46 20.47
C GLY A 23 -11.45 6.09 19.62
N SER A 24 -11.40 7.43 19.67
CA SER A 24 -10.37 8.24 19.04
C SER A 24 -9.33 8.66 20.08
N GLY A 25 -8.11 8.15 19.95
CA GLY A 25 -7.01 8.49 20.85
C GLY A 25 -6.21 9.70 20.38
N ARG A 26 -5.85 10.58 21.30
CA ARG A 26 -5.03 11.77 21.07
C ARG A 26 -4.03 11.96 22.19
N PHE A 27 -2.78 12.20 21.86
CA PHE A 27 -1.77 12.61 22.84
C PHE A 27 -2.12 13.99 23.40
N THR A 28 -2.06 14.10 24.72
CA THR A 28 -2.20 15.37 25.46
C THR A 28 -0.91 15.75 26.18
N GLY A 29 0.08 14.86 26.12
CA GLY A 29 1.42 15.06 26.67
C GLY A 29 2.33 13.90 26.32
N PRO A 30 3.61 13.96 26.75
CA PRO A 30 4.61 12.95 26.40
C PRO A 30 4.31 11.56 26.99
N HIS A 31 3.47 11.46 28.01
CA HIS A 31 3.11 10.21 28.68
C HIS A 31 1.58 10.04 28.84
N THR A 32 0.79 10.82 28.12
CA THR A 32 -0.66 10.85 28.33
C THR A 32 -1.41 10.84 27.00
N ILE A 33 -2.43 9.99 26.93
CA ILE A 33 -3.38 9.93 25.81
C ILE A 33 -4.77 10.10 26.37
N GLU A 34 -5.57 10.99 25.78
CA GLU A 34 -7.02 11.02 25.93
C GLU A 34 -7.68 10.18 24.85
N VAL A 35 -8.64 9.36 25.25
CA VAL A 35 -9.45 8.55 24.34
C VAL A 35 -10.90 9.00 24.44
N GLU A 36 -11.44 9.49 23.35
CA GLU A 36 -12.86 9.80 23.22
C GLU A 36 -13.62 8.53 22.84
N CYS A 37 -14.32 7.95 23.80
CA CYS A 37 -15.13 6.75 23.65
C CYS A 37 -16.60 7.12 23.51
N ALA A 38 -17.46 6.16 23.11
CA ALA A 38 -18.89 6.37 23.00
C ALA A 38 -19.57 6.71 24.35
N ASP A 39 -18.98 6.28 25.44
CA ASP A 39 -19.45 6.43 26.82
C ASP A 39 -18.71 7.53 27.62
N GLY A 40 -17.88 8.34 26.96
CA GLY A 40 -17.15 9.46 27.55
C GLY A 40 -15.65 9.44 27.26
N HIS A 41 -14.93 10.30 27.98
CA HIS A 41 -13.47 10.44 27.82
C HIS A 41 -12.74 9.58 28.85
N GLN A 42 -11.66 8.96 28.44
CA GLN A 42 -10.74 8.23 29.31
C GLN A 42 -9.31 8.74 29.10
N THR A 43 -8.62 8.98 30.20
CA THR A 43 -7.19 9.33 30.18
C THR A 43 -6.37 8.06 30.43
N VAL A 44 -5.34 7.85 29.60
CA VAL A 44 -4.41 6.73 29.71
C VAL A 44 -3.02 7.30 29.89
N GLU A 45 -2.38 6.95 30.99
CA GLU A 45 -0.94 7.18 31.20
C GLU A 45 -0.15 5.96 30.72
N PHE A 46 1.05 6.19 30.20
CA PHE A 46 1.90 5.12 29.65
C PHE A 46 3.38 5.39 29.88
N ASP A 47 4.15 4.31 30.02
CA ASP A 47 5.62 4.34 30.06
C ASP A 47 6.21 4.27 28.65
N ALA A 48 5.56 3.56 27.74
CA ALA A 48 5.89 3.49 26.31
C ALA A 48 4.63 3.45 25.46
N ALA A 49 4.68 4.11 24.30
CA ALA A 49 3.56 4.12 23.34
C ALA A 49 4.03 3.76 21.93
N MET A 50 3.20 3.04 21.19
CA MET A 50 3.40 2.78 19.76
C MET A 50 2.25 3.38 18.97
N VAL A 51 2.57 4.28 18.01
CA VAL A 51 1.61 4.85 17.08
C VAL A 51 1.55 3.98 15.83
N SER A 52 0.38 3.42 15.55
CA SER A 52 0.16 2.55 14.37
C SER A 52 -1.17 2.89 13.70
N THR A 53 -1.41 4.19 13.49
CA THR A 53 -2.65 4.74 12.94
C THR A 53 -2.79 4.56 11.43
N GLY A 54 -1.72 4.09 10.77
CA GLY A 54 -1.73 3.75 9.36
C GLY A 54 -1.84 4.96 8.43
N SER A 55 -2.53 4.76 7.32
CA SER A 55 -2.72 5.75 6.27
C SER A 55 -4.17 5.78 5.77
N GLN A 56 -4.50 6.81 5.01
CA GLN A 56 -5.79 6.95 4.33
C GLN A 56 -5.58 7.29 2.85
N PRO A 57 -6.56 7.00 1.97
CA PRO A 57 -6.47 7.36 0.58
C PRO A 57 -6.22 8.86 0.39
N ARG A 58 -5.31 9.18 -0.53
CA ARG A 58 -5.08 10.56 -0.95
C ARG A 58 -6.28 11.05 -1.76
N VAL A 59 -6.87 12.16 -1.34
CA VAL A 59 -7.94 12.84 -2.05
C VAL A 59 -7.43 14.23 -2.45
N PRO A 60 -7.25 14.50 -3.75
CA PRO A 60 -6.81 15.81 -4.22
C PRO A 60 -7.98 16.81 -4.24
N GLU A 61 -7.68 18.10 -4.22
CA GLU A 61 -8.68 19.18 -4.20
C GLU A 61 -9.63 19.17 -5.41
N TRP A 62 -9.15 18.67 -6.54
CA TRP A 62 -9.95 18.59 -7.78
C TRP A 62 -10.93 17.40 -7.82
N CYS A 63 -10.99 16.58 -6.78
CA CYS A 63 -11.89 15.43 -6.70
C CYS A 63 -12.60 15.36 -5.35
N HIS A 64 -13.92 15.18 -5.38
CA HIS A 64 -14.74 15.03 -4.19
C HIS A 64 -15.41 13.64 -4.20
N PRO A 65 -14.82 12.64 -3.56
CA PRO A 65 -15.44 11.32 -3.41
C PRO A 65 -16.79 11.44 -2.67
N ASP A 66 -17.78 10.73 -3.17
CA ASP A 66 -19.13 10.70 -2.59
C ASP A 66 -19.48 9.34 -1.94
N GLY A 67 -18.56 8.37 -2.06
CA GLY A 67 -18.74 7.02 -1.54
C GLY A 67 -19.88 6.23 -2.20
N ASP A 68 -20.29 6.65 -3.40
CA ASP A 68 -21.34 6.04 -4.20
C ASP A 68 -20.87 5.75 -5.63
N ARG A 69 -20.50 6.78 -6.40
CA ARG A 69 -19.97 6.64 -7.77
C ARG A 69 -18.54 7.14 -7.91
N ILE A 70 -18.14 8.12 -7.12
CA ILE A 70 -16.75 8.58 -7.03
C ILE A 70 -16.20 8.00 -5.73
N LEU A 71 -15.38 6.97 -5.85
CA LEU A 71 -14.94 6.11 -4.76
C LEU A 71 -13.48 6.37 -4.41
N THR A 72 -13.17 6.27 -3.13
CA THR A 72 -11.82 5.97 -2.67
C THR A 72 -11.62 4.45 -2.60
N THR A 73 -10.39 4.01 -2.38
CA THR A 73 -10.10 2.59 -2.19
C THR A 73 -10.83 1.99 -0.99
N ARG A 74 -11.18 2.78 0.02
CA ARG A 74 -11.94 2.32 1.21
C ARG A 74 -13.39 1.97 0.89
N ASP A 75 -13.99 2.63 -0.10
CA ASP A 75 -15.39 2.46 -0.49
C ASP A 75 -15.63 1.21 -1.34
N CYS A 76 -14.53 0.53 -1.74
CA CYS A 76 -14.58 -0.61 -2.65
C CYS A 76 -14.68 -1.99 -1.95
N TYR A 77 -14.83 -2.04 -0.62
CA TYR A 77 -14.81 -3.31 0.15
C TYR A 77 -16.07 -3.56 1.00
N PRO A 78 -17.22 -3.90 0.42
CA PRO A 78 -17.61 -3.84 -0.99
C PRO A 78 -18.10 -2.45 -1.39
N PRO A 79 -18.16 -2.13 -2.68
CA PRO A 79 -18.88 -0.94 -3.15
C PRO A 79 -20.38 -1.09 -2.89
N LYS A 80 -21.11 0.03 -2.74
CA LYS A 80 -22.56 0.01 -2.52
C LYS A 80 -23.30 -0.64 -3.70
N VAL A 81 -22.86 -0.33 -4.90
CA VAL A 81 -23.33 -0.92 -6.15
C VAL A 81 -22.13 -1.39 -6.93
N PHE A 82 -22.20 -2.62 -7.48
CA PHE A 82 -21.10 -3.13 -8.29
C PHE A 82 -21.07 -2.39 -9.64
N PRO A 83 -19.90 -1.82 -10.04
CA PRO A 83 -19.78 -1.06 -11.26
C PRO A 83 -20.01 -1.90 -12.53
N GLU A 84 -20.81 -1.41 -13.47
CA GLU A 84 -20.85 -1.93 -14.85
C GLU A 84 -19.59 -1.52 -15.63
N SER A 85 -19.15 -0.29 -15.37
CA SER A 85 -17.89 0.24 -15.88
C SER A 85 -17.20 1.10 -14.83
N VAL A 86 -15.87 1.07 -14.79
CA VAL A 86 -15.11 1.81 -13.80
C VAL A 86 -13.85 2.41 -14.40
N THR A 87 -13.61 3.66 -14.09
CA THR A 87 -12.33 4.32 -14.37
C THR A 87 -11.47 4.31 -13.11
N VAL A 88 -10.38 3.56 -13.11
CA VAL A 88 -9.38 3.56 -12.04
C VAL A 88 -8.35 4.63 -12.34
N VAL A 89 -8.16 5.56 -11.41
CA VAL A 89 -7.20 6.65 -11.52
C VAL A 89 -5.99 6.36 -10.65
N GLY A 90 -4.85 6.10 -11.30
CA GLY A 90 -3.59 5.73 -10.66
C GLY A 90 -3.19 4.29 -10.94
N SER A 91 -1.95 4.11 -11.37
CA SER A 91 -1.39 2.84 -11.88
C SER A 91 -0.33 2.22 -10.98
N GLY A 92 -0.28 2.62 -9.71
CA GLY A 92 0.53 1.96 -8.68
C GLY A 92 -0.06 0.61 -8.27
N VAL A 93 0.54 -0.04 -7.26
CA VAL A 93 0.12 -1.37 -6.76
C VAL A 93 -1.38 -1.42 -6.52
N THR A 94 -1.92 -0.52 -5.74
CA THR A 94 -3.35 -0.47 -5.41
C THR A 94 -4.22 -0.33 -6.67
N GLY A 95 -3.82 0.54 -7.61
CA GLY A 95 -4.58 0.75 -8.84
C GLY A 95 -4.68 -0.50 -9.70
N VAL A 96 -3.58 -1.19 -9.92
CA VAL A 96 -3.58 -2.42 -10.74
C VAL A 96 -4.33 -3.58 -10.07
N GLU A 97 -4.29 -3.66 -8.73
CA GLU A 97 -5.09 -4.64 -7.98
C GLU A 97 -6.60 -4.37 -8.12
N PHE A 98 -7.02 -3.10 -8.09
CA PHE A 98 -8.42 -2.74 -8.36
C PHE A 98 -8.83 -2.99 -9.81
N VAL A 99 -7.94 -2.75 -10.78
CA VAL A 99 -8.17 -3.14 -12.18
C VAL A 99 -8.39 -4.64 -12.28
N HIS A 100 -7.51 -5.43 -11.65
CA HIS A 100 -7.67 -6.88 -11.61
C HIS A 100 -8.99 -7.29 -10.98
N MET A 101 -9.32 -6.75 -9.81
CA MET A 101 -10.54 -7.06 -9.08
C MET A 101 -11.79 -6.77 -9.93
N PHE A 102 -11.95 -5.55 -10.42
CA PHE A 102 -13.16 -5.16 -11.17
C PHE A 102 -13.28 -5.90 -12.51
N SER A 103 -12.17 -6.07 -13.23
CA SER A 103 -12.19 -6.83 -14.50
C SER A 103 -12.52 -8.31 -14.28
N SER A 104 -12.05 -8.92 -13.20
CA SER A 104 -12.36 -10.30 -12.84
C SER A 104 -13.83 -10.50 -12.48
N PHE A 105 -14.49 -9.49 -11.95
CA PHE A 105 -15.93 -9.49 -11.68
C PHE A 105 -16.80 -9.05 -12.88
N GLY A 106 -16.17 -8.77 -14.03
CA GLY A 106 -16.88 -8.50 -15.29
C GLY A 106 -17.16 -7.02 -15.58
N ALA A 107 -16.67 -6.08 -14.78
CA ALA A 107 -16.78 -4.66 -15.09
C ALA A 107 -15.90 -4.29 -16.30
N LYS A 108 -16.36 -3.33 -17.10
CA LYS A 108 -15.53 -2.68 -18.13
C LYS A 108 -14.58 -1.70 -17.44
N VAL A 109 -13.28 -1.96 -17.50
CA VAL A 109 -12.29 -1.15 -16.77
C VAL A 109 -11.48 -0.27 -17.70
N THR A 110 -11.32 1.00 -17.31
CA THR A 110 -10.35 1.92 -17.89
C THR A 110 -9.35 2.33 -16.80
N LEU A 111 -8.05 2.20 -17.07
CA LEU A 111 -6.99 2.61 -16.16
C LEU A 111 -6.30 3.88 -16.67
N VAL A 112 -6.30 4.93 -15.87
CA VAL A 112 -5.55 6.17 -16.15
C VAL A 112 -4.16 6.05 -15.56
N VAL A 113 -3.17 6.10 -16.45
CA VAL A 113 -1.74 5.89 -16.15
C VAL A 113 -0.99 7.19 -16.42
N SER A 114 -0.52 7.86 -15.37
CA SER A 114 0.19 9.15 -15.50
C SER A 114 1.64 9.01 -16.01
N ARG A 115 2.13 7.81 -16.14
CA ARG A 115 3.48 7.48 -16.63
C ARG A 115 3.40 6.69 -17.94
N GLN A 116 4.55 6.24 -18.43
CA GLN A 116 4.63 5.44 -19.65
C GLN A 116 4.39 3.95 -19.43
N GLN A 117 4.28 3.52 -18.18
CA GLN A 117 4.01 2.13 -17.80
C GLN A 117 3.13 2.09 -16.54
N VAL A 118 2.42 0.99 -16.35
CA VAL A 118 1.83 0.64 -15.05
C VAL A 118 2.95 0.29 -14.06
N LEU A 119 2.67 0.35 -12.77
CA LEU A 119 3.67 0.06 -11.73
C LEU A 119 4.99 0.81 -11.96
N PRO A 120 4.99 2.16 -11.97
CA PRO A 120 6.11 2.97 -12.45
C PRO A 120 7.42 2.80 -11.65
N GLY A 121 7.35 2.20 -10.46
CA GLY A 121 8.51 1.85 -9.63
C GLY A 121 8.96 0.41 -9.75
N LYS A 122 8.42 -0.37 -10.68
CA LYS A 122 8.76 -1.78 -10.87
C LYS A 122 9.51 -2.01 -12.18
N ASP A 123 10.11 -3.19 -12.32
CA ASP A 123 10.82 -3.59 -13.54
C ASP A 123 9.91 -3.45 -14.77
N PRO A 124 10.36 -2.78 -15.85
CA PRO A 124 9.55 -2.56 -17.05
C PRO A 124 9.09 -3.83 -17.76
N GLU A 125 9.87 -4.90 -17.72
CA GLU A 125 9.47 -6.17 -18.33
C GLU A 125 8.34 -6.84 -17.53
N VAL A 126 8.37 -6.69 -16.20
CA VAL A 126 7.28 -7.15 -15.30
C VAL A 126 6.01 -6.35 -15.58
N ALA A 127 6.13 -5.02 -15.66
CA ALA A 127 5.01 -4.14 -15.97
C ALA A 127 4.38 -4.49 -17.34
N ALA A 128 5.21 -4.74 -18.36
CA ALA A 128 4.75 -5.10 -19.70
C ALA A 128 3.92 -6.39 -19.74
N VAL A 129 4.27 -7.40 -18.95
CA VAL A 129 3.46 -8.64 -18.87
C VAL A 129 2.07 -8.33 -18.31
N LEU A 130 1.98 -7.49 -17.27
CA LEU A 130 0.69 -7.13 -16.69
C LEU A 130 -0.15 -6.27 -17.65
N GLU A 131 0.47 -5.32 -18.36
CA GLU A 131 -0.20 -4.49 -19.37
C GLU A 131 -0.80 -5.34 -20.49
N GLN A 132 -0.03 -6.29 -21.02
CA GLN A 132 -0.51 -7.22 -22.04
C GLN A 132 -1.72 -8.05 -21.55
N GLU A 133 -1.65 -8.53 -20.32
CA GLU A 133 -2.77 -9.27 -19.73
C GLU A 133 -4.00 -8.39 -19.54
N PHE A 134 -3.85 -7.18 -19.07
CA PHE A 134 -4.95 -6.24 -18.95
C PHE A 134 -5.61 -5.93 -20.30
N MET A 135 -4.82 -5.67 -21.34
CA MET A 135 -5.33 -5.46 -22.69
C MET A 135 -6.04 -6.70 -23.24
N ARG A 136 -5.49 -7.90 -22.99
CA ARG A 136 -6.12 -9.16 -23.38
C ARG A 136 -7.49 -9.37 -22.73
N ARG A 137 -7.68 -8.88 -21.50
CA ARG A 137 -8.96 -8.89 -20.77
C ARG A 137 -9.89 -7.73 -21.16
N GLY A 138 -9.50 -6.89 -22.10
CA GLY A 138 -10.30 -5.77 -22.57
C GLY A 138 -10.22 -4.51 -21.68
N VAL A 139 -9.26 -4.44 -20.76
CA VAL A 139 -8.98 -3.22 -20.00
C VAL A 139 -8.41 -2.15 -20.95
N LYS A 140 -8.95 -0.94 -20.86
CA LYS A 140 -8.43 0.20 -21.61
C LYS A 140 -7.34 0.90 -20.80
N LEU A 141 -6.14 1.03 -21.36
CA LEU A 141 -5.02 1.76 -20.75
C LEU A 141 -4.94 3.17 -21.37
N VAL A 142 -5.09 4.19 -20.54
CA VAL A 142 -4.95 5.60 -20.90
C VAL A 142 -3.59 6.07 -20.40
N MET A 143 -2.56 5.79 -21.24
CA MET A 143 -1.17 6.02 -20.89
C MET A 143 -0.77 7.49 -21.05
N GLY A 144 0.15 7.97 -20.21
CA GLY A 144 0.75 9.30 -20.27
C GLY A 144 -0.19 10.44 -19.93
N ALA A 145 -1.33 10.18 -19.26
CA ALA A 145 -2.31 11.18 -18.89
C ALA A 145 -2.55 11.22 -17.38
N ARG A 146 -2.76 12.41 -16.85
CA ARG A 146 -3.15 12.63 -15.46
C ARG A 146 -4.59 13.09 -15.38
N ALA A 147 -5.36 12.50 -14.49
CA ALA A 147 -6.68 13.04 -14.18
C ALA A 147 -6.53 14.40 -13.48
N GLU A 148 -7.29 15.37 -13.89
CA GLU A 148 -7.37 16.72 -13.32
C GLU A 148 -8.76 17.07 -12.78
N ALA A 149 -9.77 16.27 -13.11
CA ALA A 149 -11.11 16.39 -12.56
C ALA A 149 -11.85 15.04 -12.61
N ILE A 150 -12.63 14.80 -11.60
CA ILE A 150 -13.61 13.70 -11.54
C ILE A 150 -14.92 14.30 -11.03
N LYS A 151 -15.97 14.19 -11.85
CA LYS A 151 -17.30 14.76 -11.52
C LYS A 151 -18.39 13.81 -11.97
N ARG A 152 -19.54 13.86 -11.32
CA ARG A 152 -20.76 13.24 -11.86
C ARG A 152 -21.17 13.93 -13.16
N SER A 153 -21.75 13.16 -14.08
CA SER A 153 -22.42 13.72 -15.25
C SER A 153 -23.62 14.57 -14.84
N GLU A 154 -24.16 15.35 -15.75
CA GLU A 154 -25.34 16.18 -15.50
C GLU A 154 -26.56 15.35 -15.08
N SER A 155 -26.72 14.14 -15.63
CA SER A 155 -27.78 13.19 -15.22
C SER A 155 -27.54 12.59 -13.83
N GLY A 156 -26.31 12.61 -13.32
CA GLY A 156 -25.92 11.97 -12.07
C GLY A 156 -25.67 10.46 -12.14
N ASP A 157 -25.95 9.83 -13.31
CA ASP A 157 -25.90 8.37 -13.48
C ASP A 157 -24.50 7.83 -13.78
N THR A 158 -23.63 8.70 -14.32
CA THR A 158 -22.25 8.36 -14.69
C THR A 158 -21.26 9.33 -14.06
N VAL A 159 -19.99 8.99 -14.19
CA VAL A 159 -18.85 9.80 -13.75
C VAL A 159 -17.99 10.12 -14.95
N VAL A 160 -17.57 11.36 -15.02
CA VAL A 160 -16.68 11.89 -16.07
C VAL A 160 -15.32 12.19 -15.46
N VAL A 161 -14.28 11.53 -15.96
CA VAL A 161 -12.89 11.80 -15.64
C VAL A 161 -12.28 12.58 -16.77
N ARG A 162 -11.77 13.79 -16.47
CA ARG A 162 -11.03 14.62 -17.42
C ARG A 162 -9.54 14.52 -17.14
N CYS A 163 -8.77 14.38 -18.21
CA CYS A 163 -7.31 14.32 -18.16
C CYS A 163 -6.66 15.62 -18.67
N ASP A 164 -5.43 15.86 -18.24
CA ASP A 164 -4.60 17.04 -18.57
C ASP A 164 -4.29 17.19 -20.07
N ASP A 165 -4.39 16.11 -20.83
CA ASP A 165 -4.21 16.09 -22.29
C ASP A 165 -5.51 16.25 -23.09
N GLY A 166 -6.61 16.55 -22.40
CA GLY A 166 -7.93 16.76 -23.00
C GLY A 166 -8.75 15.49 -23.19
N ARG A 167 -8.23 14.31 -22.92
CA ARG A 167 -9.02 13.06 -22.95
C ARG A 167 -10.11 13.10 -21.88
N VAL A 168 -11.29 12.62 -22.24
CA VAL A 168 -12.46 12.53 -21.36
C VAL A 168 -12.93 11.08 -21.34
N ILE A 169 -13.12 10.54 -20.15
CA ILE A 169 -13.52 9.15 -19.94
C ILE A 169 -14.81 9.16 -19.13
N GLU A 170 -15.83 8.50 -19.65
CA GLU A 170 -17.11 8.32 -18.98
C GLU A 170 -17.28 6.86 -18.56
N SER A 171 -17.74 6.66 -17.32
CA SER A 171 -17.98 5.34 -16.73
C SER A 171 -19.05 5.41 -15.65
N SER A 172 -19.61 4.29 -15.24
CA SER A 172 -20.59 4.26 -14.15
C SER A 172 -19.98 4.69 -12.79
N HIS A 173 -18.69 4.42 -12.60
CA HIS A 173 -17.96 4.75 -11.36
C HIS A 173 -16.52 5.17 -11.67
N ALA A 174 -15.91 5.90 -10.74
CA ALA A 174 -14.46 6.15 -10.72
C ALA A 174 -13.87 5.78 -9.37
N VAL A 175 -12.64 5.27 -9.36
CA VAL A 175 -11.89 4.93 -8.15
C VAL A 175 -10.58 5.71 -8.11
N LEU A 176 -10.35 6.45 -7.04
CA LEU A 176 -9.08 7.09 -6.75
C LEU A 176 -8.09 6.09 -6.13
N ALA A 177 -7.00 5.81 -6.84
CA ALA A 177 -5.91 4.93 -6.41
C ALA A 177 -4.54 5.62 -6.56
N ILE A 178 -4.47 6.91 -6.20
CA ILE A 178 -3.30 7.80 -6.38
C ILE A 178 -2.37 7.87 -5.16
N GLY A 179 -2.38 6.83 -4.34
CA GLY A 179 -1.58 6.73 -3.14
C GLY A 179 -2.33 7.09 -1.87
N SER A 180 -1.61 7.20 -0.78
CA SER A 180 -2.14 7.44 0.56
C SER A 180 -1.43 8.60 1.26
N VAL A 181 -2.01 9.06 2.34
CA VAL A 181 -1.43 10.01 3.29
C VAL A 181 -1.44 9.40 4.69
N PRO A 182 -0.38 9.60 5.50
CA PRO A 182 -0.33 9.03 6.84
C PRO A 182 -1.36 9.70 7.77
N ASN A 183 -1.88 8.93 8.72
CA ASN A 183 -2.84 9.41 9.71
C ASN A 183 -2.11 10.02 10.92
N THR A 184 -1.44 11.14 10.71
CA THR A 184 -0.71 11.91 11.73
C THR A 184 -1.47 13.13 12.22
N ALA A 185 -2.41 13.63 11.43
CA ALA A 185 -3.18 14.81 11.77
C ALA A 185 -4.19 14.53 12.90
N GLY A 186 -4.30 15.47 13.85
CA GLY A 186 -5.33 15.44 14.89
C GLY A 186 -5.09 14.47 16.05
N ILE A 187 -4.00 13.68 16.03
CA ILE A 187 -3.69 12.72 17.09
C ILE A 187 -2.72 13.25 18.16
N GLY A 188 -2.40 14.56 18.12
CA GLY A 188 -1.65 15.24 19.18
C GLY A 188 -0.17 14.89 19.25
N LEU A 189 0.48 14.53 18.14
CA LEU A 189 1.91 14.21 18.10
C LEU A 189 2.80 15.36 18.56
N ASP A 190 2.40 16.59 18.29
CA ASP A 190 3.04 17.82 18.75
C ASP A 190 3.03 17.95 20.27
N ALA A 191 1.90 17.64 20.94
CA ALA A 191 1.79 17.63 22.39
C ALA A 191 2.69 16.56 23.03
N ALA A 192 2.97 15.47 22.34
CA ALA A 192 3.91 14.45 22.77
C ALA A 192 5.37 14.75 22.39
N GLY A 193 5.64 15.86 21.67
CA GLY A 193 6.95 16.22 21.18
C GLY A 193 7.45 15.36 20.01
N VAL A 194 6.57 14.63 19.35
CA VAL A 194 6.90 13.76 18.20
C VAL A 194 6.92 14.57 16.92
N ASN A 195 8.03 14.52 16.19
CA ASN A 195 8.20 15.21 14.93
C ASN A 195 7.50 14.48 13.78
N VAL A 196 6.89 15.28 12.92
CA VAL A 196 6.33 14.84 11.64
C VAL A 196 7.13 15.52 10.53
N ASN A 197 7.59 14.77 9.55
CA ASN A 197 8.37 15.31 8.44
C ASN A 197 7.47 16.01 7.39
N ASP A 198 8.10 16.66 6.40
CA ASP A 198 7.40 17.44 5.35
C ASP A 198 6.41 16.60 4.50
N TRP A 199 6.56 15.28 4.51
CA TRP A 199 5.68 14.33 3.83
C TRP A 199 4.51 13.85 4.71
N GLY A 200 4.47 14.30 5.96
CA GLY A 200 3.46 13.92 6.94
C GLY A 200 3.77 12.63 7.72
N TYR A 201 4.93 12.00 7.54
CA TYR A 201 5.31 10.77 8.23
C TYR A 201 6.03 11.02 9.54
N VAL A 202 5.95 10.06 10.45
CA VAL A 202 6.76 10.00 11.66
C VAL A 202 8.05 9.27 11.37
N ASP A 203 9.19 9.96 11.44
CA ASP A 203 10.49 9.35 11.24
C ASP A 203 10.84 8.39 12.38
N ILE A 204 11.39 7.24 12.03
CA ILE A 204 11.80 6.20 12.96
C ILE A 204 13.24 5.73 12.71
N ASN A 205 13.91 5.34 13.76
CA ASN A 205 15.19 4.67 13.68
C ASN A 205 15.03 3.14 13.43
N GLN A 206 16.15 2.42 13.47
CA GLN A 206 16.19 0.95 13.27
C GLN A 206 15.42 0.13 14.31
N HIS A 207 15.05 0.72 15.45
CA HIS A 207 14.25 0.12 16.51
C HIS A 207 12.80 0.59 16.50
N CYS A 208 12.40 1.31 15.45
CA CYS A 208 11.10 1.97 15.31
C CYS A 208 10.83 3.07 16.36
N VAL A 209 11.87 3.58 17.02
CA VAL A 209 11.78 4.70 17.97
C VAL A 209 11.72 6.00 17.19
N THR A 210 10.84 6.91 17.61
CA THR A 210 10.74 8.27 17.09
C THR A 210 11.86 9.17 17.66
N ASN A 211 11.77 10.48 17.46
CA ASN A 211 12.64 11.44 18.16
C ASN A 211 12.38 11.49 19.68
N VAL A 212 11.28 10.90 20.17
CA VAL A 212 10.96 10.76 21.59
C VAL A 212 11.19 9.32 22.02
N GLY A 213 12.16 9.09 22.90
CA GLY A 213 12.77 7.77 23.18
C GLY A 213 11.83 6.66 23.66
N HIS A 214 10.65 6.99 24.19
CA HIS A 214 9.64 6.06 24.66
C HIS A 214 8.40 6.01 23.76
N ILE A 215 8.43 6.75 22.63
CA ILE A 215 7.35 6.74 21.63
C ILE A 215 7.88 6.13 20.32
N TYR A 216 7.16 5.15 19.83
CA TYR A 216 7.46 4.35 18.65
C TYR A 216 6.42 4.60 17.56
N ALA A 217 6.78 4.33 16.29
CA ALA A 217 5.81 4.28 15.21
C ALA A 217 6.03 3.04 14.35
N ALA A 218 4.93 2.44 13.88
CA ALA A 218 4.94 1.23 13.06
C ALA A 218 3.87 1.27 11.97
N GLY A 219 4.16 0.61 10.85
CA GLY A 219 3.28 0.57 9.67
C GLY A 219 3.38 1.84 8.82
N ASP A 220 2.33 2.10 8.06
CA ASP A 220 2.30 3.16 7.04
C ASP A 220 2.64 4.55 7.58
N ILE A 221 2.30 4.83 8.83
CA ILE A 221 2.59 6.12 9.47
C ILE A 221 4.10 6.43 9.51
N SER A 222 4.95 5.41 9.47
CA SER A 222 6.41 5.58 9.52
C SER A 222 7.04 5.97 8.18
N GLY A 223 6.28 6.00 7.09
CA GLY A 223 6.79 6.32 5.75
C GLY A 223 7.79 5.31 5.17
N LYS A 224 7.96 4.15 5.83
CA LYS A 224 8.74 3.03 5.31
C LYS A 224 7.89 2.25 4.28
N LEU A 225 8.21 1.02 3.98
CA LEU A 225 7.43 0.23 3.03
C LEU A 225 5.99 0.00 3.55
N PRO A 226 4.93 0.39 2.80
CA PRO A 226 3.54 0.25 3.23
C PRO A 226 3.04 -1.18 3.01
N LEU A 227 3.62 -2.14 3.74
CA LEU A 227 3.32 -3.56 3.69
C LEU A 227 2.92 -4.06 5.07
N SER A 228 1.86 -4.87 5.14
CA SER A 228 1.40 -5.48 6.39
C SER A 228 2.47 -6.36 7.03
N SER A 229 3.29 -7.06 6.24
CA SER A 229 4.43 -7.84 6.70
C SER A 229 5.49 -6.98 7.38
N VAL A 230 5.79 -5.81 6.81
CA VAL A 230 6.72 -4.83 7.39
C VAL A 230 6.16 -4.26 8.69
N ALA A 231 4.89 -3.86 8.71
CA ALA A 231 4.23 -3.36 9.92
C ALA A 231 4.26 -4.39 11.06
N SER A 232 4.02 -5.67 10.75
CA SER A 232 4.07 -6.77 11.73
C SER A 232 5.47 -6.96 12.33
N ILE A 233 6.51 -6.89 11.49
CA ILE A 233 7.90 -7.00 11.96
C ILE A 233 8.28 -5.76 12.78
N GLN A 234 7.86 -4.56 12.37
CA GLN A 234 8.08 -3.33 13.13
C GLN A 234 7.43 -3.43 14.52
N GLY A 235 6.15 -3.84 14.60
CA GLY A 235 5.46 -4.03 15.88
C GLY A 235 6.17 -5.02 16.80
N ARG A 236 6.64 -6.14 16.24
CA ARG A 236 7.46 -7.11 17.00
C ARG A 236 8.75 -6.47 17.53
N LYS A 237 9.47 -5.71 16.69
CA LYS A 237 10.70 -5.01 17.11
C LYS A 237 10.45 -3.99 18.21
N VAL A 238 9.33 -3.27 18.15
CA VAL A 238 8.91 -2.36 19.21
C VAL A 238 8.72 -3.13 20.52
N ALA A 239 7.99 -4.23 20.51
CA ALA A 239 7.77 -5.05 21.70
C ALA A 239 9.07 -5.60 22.29
N GLU A 240 9.96 -6.14 21.45
CA GLU A 240 11.28 -6.62 21.85
C GLU A 240 12.12 -5.51 22.50
N HIS A 241 12.11 -4.29 21.93
CA HIS A 241 12.87 -3.16 22.43
C HIS A 241 12.31 -2.62 23.76
N VAL A 242 10.99 -2.44 23.86
CA VAL A 242 10.30 -2.00 25.11
C VAL A 242 10.56 -2.95 26.25
N MET A 243 10.55 -4.25 25.98
CA MET A 243 10.76 -5.28 26.99
C MET A 243 12.25 -5.58 27.29
N GLY A 244 13.18 -4.87 26.64
CA GLY A 244 14.62 -5.11 26.80
C GLY A 244 15.08 -6.50 26.37
N LEU A 245 14.32 -7.14 25.48
CA LEU A 245 14.64 -8.47 24.96
C LEU A 245 15.73 -8.34 23.89
N HIS A 246 16.97 -8.21 24.33
CA HIS A 246 18.13 -8.21 23.44
C HIS A 246 18.48 -9.64 23.03
N THR A 247 17.67 -10.21 22.14
CA THR A 247 18.02 -11.51 21.57
C THR A 247 19.29 -11.39 20.72
N ARG A 248 20.16 -12.41 20.83
CA ARG A 248 21.40 -12.51 20.05
C ARG A 248 21.14 -12.21 18.58
N ASN A 249 21.82 -11.23 18.00
CA ASN A 249 21.63 -10.73 16.65
C ASN A 249 20.32 -9.96 16.46
N HIS A 250 20.25 -8.76 17.00
CA HIS A 250 19.27 -7.76 16.60
C HIS A 250 19.51 -7.43 15.11
N ARG A 251 18.90 -8.22 14.23
CA ARG A 251 18.95 -7.93 12.79
C ARG A 251 18.16 -6.67 12.59
N HIS A 252 18.82 -5.64 12.07
CA HIS A 252 18.15 -4.45 11.60
C HIS A 252 17.12 -4.85 10.55
N LEU A 253 15.98 -4.19 10.55
CA LEU A 253 15.02 -4.37 9.49
C LEU A 253 15.61 -3.74 8.23
N ASP A 254 16.04 -4.61 7.32
CA ASP A 254 16.56 -4.22 6.01
C ASP A 254 15.39 -4.11 5.05
N TYR A 255 14.96 -2.89 4.81
CA TYR A 255 13.80 -2.60 3.94
C TYR A 255 14.08 -2.97 2.48
N ASP A 256 15.35 -2.96 2.05
CA ASP A 256 15.74 -3.33 0.69
C ASP A 256 15.61 -4.85 0.44
N LYS A 257 15.56 -5.63 1.52
CA LYS A 257 15.33 -7.07 1.47
C LYS A 257 13.90 -7.49 1.84
N ALA A 258 12.99 -6.53 1.99
CA ALA A 258 11.59 -6.85 2.21
C ALA A 258 10.93 -7.23 0.91
N ALA A 259 10.42 -8.46 0.83
CA ALA A 259 9.65 -8.90 -0.33
C ALA A 259 8.32 -8.15 -0.43
N SER A 260 7.94 -7.77 -1.65
CA SER A 260 6.61 -7.24 -1.95
C SER A 260 5.85 -8.17 -2.89
N ALA A 261 4.53 -8.17 -2.78
CA ALA A 261 3.65 -8.91 -3.68
C ALA A 261 2.55 -7.99 -4.19
N ILE A 262 2.12 -8.22 -5.42
CA ILE A 262 1.02 -7.52 -6.08
C ILE A 262 0.02 -8.58 -6.51
N PHE A 263 -1.19 -8.51 -5.96
CA PHE A 263 -2.23 -9.53 -6.09
C PHE A 263 -3.07 -9.32 -7.35
N THR A 264 -2.40 -9.43 -8.49
CA THR A 264 -3.00 -9.43 -9.83
C THR A 264 -3.01 -10.84 -10.40
N GLU A 265 -3.43 -11.01 -11.63
CA GLU A 265 -3.27 -12.27 -12.37
C GLU A 265 -2.68 -11.97 -13.76
N PRO A 266 -1.42 -12.38 -14.01
CA PRO A 266 -0.54 -13.10 -13.07
C PRO A 266 -0.15 -12.25 -11.84
N GLU A 267 0.12 -12.92 -10.72
CA GLU A 267 0.69 -12.29 -9.52
C GLU A 267 2.12 -11.83 -9.81
N ILE A 268 2.53 -10.75 -9.11
CA ILE A 268 3.88 -10.22 -9.20
C ILE A 268 4.49 -10.23 -7.80
N ALA A 269 5.72 -10.67 -7.70
CA ALA A 269 6.51 -10.56 -6.47
C ALA A 269 7.92 -10.07 -6.81
N ASP A 270 8.46 -9.24 -5.94
CA ASP A 270 9.81 -8.72 -6.08
C ASP A 270 10.51 -8.54 -4.72
N VAL A 271 11.83 -8.60 -4.73
CA VAL A 271 12.67 -8.34 -3.58
C VAL A 271 14.04 -7.83 -4.03
N GLY A 272 14.61 -6.90 -3.30
CA GLY A 272 15.92 -6.33 -3.59
C GLY A 272 15.91 -5.37 -4.78
N LEU A 273 17.04 -5.25 -5.45
CA LEU A 273 17.25 -4.29 -6.55
C LEU A 273 16.59 -4.75 -7.84
N ALA A 274 15.91 -3.84 -8.51
CA ALA A 274 15.55 -4.01 -9.92
C ALA A 274 16.79 -3.89 -10.82
N GLU A 275 16.72 -4.40 -12.06
CA GLU A 275 17.85 -4.38 -12.99
C GLU A 275 18.40 -2.96 -13.22
N ALA A 276 17.51 -1.98 -13.44
CA ALA A 276 17.89 -0.59 -13.68
C ALA A 276 18.58 0.04 -12.45
N GLU A 277 18.10 -0.27 -11.24
CA GLU A 277 18.69 0.22 -9.99
C GLU A 277 20.06 -0.38 -9.74
N ALA A 278 20.18 -1.69 -9.95
CA ALA A 278 21.45 -2.40 -9.83
C ALA A 278 22.49 -1.88 -10.83
N PHE A 279 22.08 -1.62 -12.07
CA PHE A 279 22.94 -1.01 -13.08
C PHE A 279 23.34 0.42 -12.71
N ALA A 280 22.39 1.25 -12.27
CA ALA A 280 22.63 2.64 -11.87
C ALA A 280 23.58 2.75 -10.65
N SER A 281 23.65 1.72 -9.81
CA SER A 281 24.60 1.67 -8.67
C SER A 281 26.06 1.46 -9.10
N GLY A 282 26.34 1.32 -10.39
CA GLY A 282 27.68 1.08 -10.94
C GLY A 282 28.22 -0.35 -10.74
N ARG A 283 27.38 -1.27 -10.25
CA ARG A 283 27.76 -2.66 -10.04
C ARG A 283 27.83 -3.42 -11.39
N LYS A 284 28.75 -4.36 -11.50
CA LYS A 284 28.64 -5.40 -12.52
C LYS A 284 27.52 -6.33 -12.15
N ILE A 285 26.60 -6.56 -13.05
CA ILE A 285 25.44 -7.41 -12.82
C ILE A 285 25.35 -8.53 -13.87
N ARG A 286 24.79 -9.65 -13.45
CA ARG A 286 24.29 -10.70 -14.34
C ARG A 286 22.80 -10.76 -14.18
N VAL A 287 22.09 -10.69 -15.30
CA VAL A 287 20.63 -10.87 -15.35
C VAL A 287 20.34 -12.27 -15.87
N THR A 288 19.61 -13.04 -15.11
CA THR A 288 19.12 -14.37 -15.50
C THR A 288 17.62 -14.32 -15.58
N LYS A 289 17.05 -14.63 -16.74
CA LYS A 289 15.60 -14.63 -16.98
C LYS A 289 15.17 -16.00 -17.47
N VAL A 290 14.19 -16.60 -16.79
CA VAL A 290 13.61 -17.90 -17.14
C VAL A 290 12.10 -17.74 -17.31
N PRO A 291 11.56 -17.95 -18.51
CA PRO A 291 10.11 -17.86 -18.73
C PRO A 291 9.41 -19.06 -18.11
N PHE A 292 8.20 -18.84 -17.58
CA PHE A 292 7.40 -19.93 -17.02
C PHE A 292 6.99 -20.98 -18.05
N SER A 293 7.00 -20.65 -19.34
CA SER A 293 6.81 -21.63 -20.42
C SER A 293 7.90 -22.73 -20.45
N SER A 294 9.01 -22.53 -19.76
CA SER A 294 10.07 -23.53 -19.59
C SER A 294 9.90 -24.42 -18.36
N THR A 295 8.84 -24.22 -17.56
CA THR A 295 8.63 -24.96 -16.31
C THR A 295 7.48 -25.95 -16.44
N ALA A 296 7.70 -27.22 -16.03
CA ALA A 296 6.70 -28.26 -16.10
C ALA A 296 5.41 -27.90 -15.34
N LYS A 297 5.54 -27.28 -14.17
CA LYS A 297 4.36 -26.91 -13.36
C LYS A 297 3.48 -25.87 -14.03
N ALA A 298 4.05 -24.88 -14.69
CA ALA A 298 3.31 -23.88 -15.45
C ALA A 298 2.58 -24.51 -16.65
N MET A 299 3.23 -25.44 -17.34
CA MET A 299 2.62 -26.21 -18.44
C MET A 299 1.44 -27.04 -17.95
N ILE A 300 1.60 -27.75 -16.82
CA ILE A 300 0.52 -28.56 -16.21
C ILE A 300 -0.67 -27.69 -15.83
N ASN A 301 -0.43 -26.51 -15.29
CA ASN A 301 -1.47 -25.57 -14.91
C ASN A 301 -2.10 -24.84 -16.11
N SER A 302 -1.55 -25.03 -17.33
CA SER A 302 -1.94 -24.29 -18.54
C SER A 302 -1.82 -22.76 -18.37
N ASP A 303 -0.91 -22.32 -17.50
CA ASP A 303 -0.58 -20.91 -17.29
C ASP A 303 0.95 -20.72 -17.33
N THR A 304 1.41 -20.33 -18.50
CA THR A 304 2.84 -20.12 -18.81
C THR A 304 3.21 -18.66 -18.91
N ARG A 305 2.32 -17.75 -18.51
CA ARG A 305 2.53 -16.29 -18.54
C ARG A 305 3.61 -15.89 -17.54
N GLY A 306 4.47 -14.95 -17.97
CA GLY A 306 5.48 -14.37 -17.09
C GLY A 306 6.80 -15.15 -17.03
N PHE A 307 7.59 -14.79 -16.06
CA PHE A 307 8.98 -15.24 -15.92
C PHE A 307 9.50 -15.03 -14.50
N VAL A 308 10.61 -15.65 -14.19
CA VAL A 308 11.48 -15.30 -13.07
C VAL A 308 12.70 -14.56 -13.59
N LYS A 309 13.02 -13.42 -12.99
CA LYS A 309 14.20 -12.60 -13.30
C LYS A 309 15.04 -12.45 -12.04
N ILE A 310 16.31 -12.83 -12.09
CA ILE A 310 17.27 -12.75 -10.99
C ILE A 310 18.42 -11.83 -11.40
N ILE A 311 18.75 -10.89 -10.54
CA ILE A 311 19.90 -10.00 -10.66
C ILE A 311 20.95 -10.47 -9.66
N SER A 312 22.17 -10.74 -10.13
CA SER A 312 23.27 -11.22 -9.29
C SER A 312 24.59 -10.54 -9.61
N ASP A 313 25.51 -10.52 -8.66
CA ASP A 313 26.89 -10.15 -8.88
C ASP A 313 27.61 -11.33 -9.58
N PRO A 314 28.18 -11.15 -10.77
CA PRO A 314 28.83 -12.23 -11.50
C PRO A 314 30.14 -12.72 -10.87
N ASN A 315 30.76 -11.94 -9.99
CA ASN A 315 32.04 -12.30 -9.35
C ASN A 315 31.83 -13.10 -8.07
N THR A 316 30.83 -12.73 -7.26
CA THR A 316 30.57 -13.35 -5.96
C THR A 316 29.42 -14.37 -6.01
N GLY A 317 28.53 -14.25 -7.01
CA GLY A 317 27.29 -15.04 -7.07
C GLY A 317 26.22 -14.53 -6.11
N GLU A 318 26.43 -13.42 -5.41
CA GLU A 318 25.44 -12.81 -4.53
C GLU A 318 24.20 -12.40 -5.33
N ILE A 319 23.01 -12.77 -4.84
CA ILE A 319 21.73 -12.33 -5.39
C ILE A 319 21.47 -10.91 -4.87
N LEU A 320 21.30 -9.96 -5.79
CA LEU A 320 21.05 -8.55 -5.51
C LEU A 320 19.56 -8.24 -5.52
N GLY A 321 18.77 -8.99 -6.32
CA GLY A 321 17.33 -8.82 -6.42
C GLY A 321 16.69 -9.79 -7.41
N GLY A 322 15.39 -9.72 -7.45
CA GLY A 322 14.61 -10.55 -8.34
C GLY A 322 13.13 -10.29 -8.25
#